data_462dc564c8e11774f28a199b74a70803
#
_entry.id   462dc564c8e11774f28a199b74a70803
#
_cell.length_a   1.000
_cell.length_b   1.000
_cell.length_c   1.000
_cell.angle_alpha   90.00
_cell.angle_beta   90.00
_cell.angle_gamma   90.00
#
_symmetry.space_group_name_H-M   'P 1'
#
loop_
_entity.id
_entity.type
_entity.pdbx_description
1 polymer ?
#
loop_
_entity_poly.entity_id
_entity_poly.type
_entity_poly.pdbx_seq_one_letter_code
_entity_poly.pdbx_strand_id
1 'polypeptide(L)'
;MNNKQWILSKRPVNELSHNNFEWVESEVEGIKDGEFLVKNLFLSFDPAQYDWMLETESYVKPVKIGEVMRAISVAQVIESEHDKFKKGDIL
;
A
#
# COMPACT_ATOMS: atom_id res chain seq x y z
N MET A 1 -2.12 8.11 15.25
CA MET A 1 -1.07 8.04 14.21
C MET A 1 -1.70 8.17 12.84
N ASN A 2 -1.25 9.12 12.03
CA ASN A 2 -1.76 9.31 10.68
C ASN A 2 -1.13 8.32 9.69
N ASN A 3 -1.96 7.79 8.81
CA ASN A 3 -1.53 7.01 7.67
C ASN A 3 -1.74 7.84 6.40
N LYS A 4 -0.68 7.99 5.63
CA LYS A 4 -0.69 8.74 4.37
C LYS A 4 -0.71 7.77 3.22
N GLN A 5 -1.66 7.93 2.31
CA GLN A 5 -1.93 6.96 1.26
C GLN A 5 -2.12 7.63 -0.10
N TRP A 6 -1.62 6.98 -1.14
CA TRP A 6 -2.01 7.27 -2.51
C TRP A 6 -3.08 6.27 -2.92
N ILE A 7 -4.24 6.77 -3.30
CA ILE A 7 -5.37 5.96 -3.75
C ILE A 7 -5.49 6.08 -5.26
N LEU A 8 -5.76 4.95 -5.93
CA LEU A 8 -6.04 4.97 -7.36
C LEU A 8 -7.43 5.55 -7.57
N SER A 9 -7.53 6.75 -8.13
CA SER A 9 -8.81 7.42 -8.37
C SER A 9 -9.30 7.29 -9.80
N LYS A 10 -8.39 7.05 -10.75
CA LYS A 10 -8.72 6.94 -12.17
C LYS A 10 -7.65 6.09 -12.86
N ARG A 11 -8.08 5.16 -13.72
CA ARG A 11 -7.12 4.35 -14.49
C ARG A 11 -6.43 5.21 -15.54
N PRO A 12 -5.11 5.00 -15.76
CA PRO A 12 -4.39 5.75 -16.79
C PRO A 12 -4.88 5.37 -18.20
N VAL A 13 -4.96 6.38 -19.06
CA VAL A 13 -5.27 6.22 -20.48
C VAL A 13 -4.10 6.84 -21.25
N ASN A 14 -3.38 6.01 -22.00
CA ASN A 14 -2.19 6.36 -22.77
C ASN A 14 -0.96 6.63 -21.91
N GLU A 15 -1.04 7.53 -20.93
CA GLU A 15 0.09 7.83 -20.07
C GLU A 15 -0.33 8.07 -18.62
N LEU A 16 0.62 7.93 -17.72
CA LEU A 16 0.44 8.14 -16.30
C LEU A 16 0.38 9.65 -15.99
N SER A 17 -0.52 10.03 -15.12
CA SER A 17 -0.77 11.43 -14.75
C SER A 17 -1.06 11.55 -13.26
N HIS A 18 -0.85 12.73 -12.67
CA HIS A 18 -1.21 13.01 -11.29
C HIS A 18 -2.71 12.80 -11.03
N ASN A 19 -3.56 12.96 -12.04
CA ASN A 19 -5.00 12.78 -11.93
C ASN A 19 -5.41 11.33 -11.69
N ASN A 20 -4.50 10.38 -11.86
CA ASN A 20 -4.76 8.96 -11.58
C ASN A 20 -4.78 8.66 -10.08
N PHE A 21 -4.27 9.56 -9.24
CA PHE A 21 -4.10 9.34 -7.81
C PHE A 21 -4.77 10.40 -6.98
N GLU A 22 -5.17 10.01 -5.77
CA GLU A 22 -5.65 10.91 -4.74
C GLU A 22 -4.83 10.68 -3.47
N TRP A 23 -4.35 11.77 -2.87
CA TRP A 23 -3.64 11.73 -1.60
C TRP A 23 -4.64 11.76 -0.46
N VAL A 24 -4.59 10.76 0.40
CA VAL A 24 -5.50 10.65 1.54
C VAL A 24 -4.72 10.43 2.81
N GLU A 25 -5.11 11.13 3.87
CA GLU A 25 -4.61 10.90 5.22
C GLU A 25 -5.73 10.37 6.08
N SER A 26 -5.44 9.34 6.85
CA SER A 26 -6.41 8.72 7.76
C SER A 26 -5.75 8.30 9.06
N GLU A 27 -6.55 8.17 10.12
CA GLU A 27 -6.07 7.62 11.38
C GLU A 27 -5.89 6.11 11.24
N VAL A 28 -4.81 5.62 11.84
CA VAL A 28 -4.56 4.19 11.95
C VAL A 28 -5.39 3.63 13.09
N GLU A 29 -6.21 2.63 12.80
CA GLU A 29 -6.97 1.92 13.82
C GLU A 29 -6.04 1.07 14.69
N GLY A 30 -6.45 0.81 15.94
CA GLY A 30 -5.75 -0.11 16.83
C GLY A 30 -5.66 -1.51 16.24
N ILE A 31 -4.55 -2.19 16.48
CA ILE A 31 -4.37 -3.55 16.01
C ILE A 31 -5.15 -4.54 16.87
N LYS A 32 -5.57 -5.64 16.23
CA LYS A 32 -6.29 -6.75 16.86
C LYS A 32 -5.36 -7.91 17.12
N ASP A 33 -5.84 -8.90 17.87
CA ASP A 33 -5.09 -10.13 18.11
C ASP A 33 -4.67 -10.79 16.79
N GLY A 34 -3.41 -11.17 16.69
CA GLY A 34 -2.83 -11.75 15.48
C GLY A 34 -2.37 -10.74 14.44
N GLU A 35 -2.56 -9.45 14.69
CA GLU A 35 -2.13 -8.37 13.78
C GLU A 35 -0.86 -7.70 14.27
N PHE A 36 -0.20 -7.02 13.37
CA PHE A 36 0.92 -6.15 13.70
C PHE A 36 0.90 -4.91 12.81
N LEU A 37 1.41 -3.82 13.34
CA LEU A 37 1.47 -2.54 12.65
C LEU A 37 2.90 -2.26 12.22
N VAL A 38 3.09 -1.89 10.95
CA VAL A 38 4.39 -1.57 10.40
C VAL A 38 4.44 -0.14 9.91
N LYS A 39 5.64 0.43 9.95
CA LYS A 39 5.95 1.71 9.30
C LYS A 39 6.80 1.41 8.07
N ASN A 40 6.33 1.81 6.91
CA ASN A 40 7.09 1.68 5.68
C ASN A 40 8.31 2.60 5.73
N LEU A 41 9.48 2.03 5.51
CA LEU A 41 10.75 2.76 5.46
C LEU A 41 11.12 3.11 4.03
N PHE A 42 10.89 2.17 3.11
CA PHE A 42 11.18 2.32 1.69
C PHE A 42 10.06 1.69 0.88
N LEU A 43 9.70 2.32 -0.23
CA LEU A 43 8.79 1.78 -1.22
C LEU A 43 9.52 1.55 -2.53
N SER A 44 9.24 0.45 -3.20
CA SER A 44 9.80 0.21 -4.52
C SER A 44 8.97 0.90 -5.60
N PHE A 45 9.65 1.32 -6.66
CA PHE A 45 9.00 1.78 -7.90
C PHE A 45 9.31 0.75 -8.97
N ASP A 46 8.28 0.11 -9.51
CA ASP A 46 8.40 -1.03 -10.40
C ASP A 46 7.42 -0.87 -11.57
N PRO A 47 7.82 -1.18 -12.81
CA PRO A 47 6.92 -1.15 -13.97
C PRO A 47 5.64 -1.98 -13.77
N ALA A 48 5.69 -3.05 -13.00
CA ALA A 48 4.52 -3.85 -12.68
C ALA A 48 3.42 -3.04 -11.99
N GLN A 49 3.77 -1.96 -11.28
CA GLN A 49 2.79 -1.09 -10.64
C GLN A 49 1.87 -0.43 -11.66
N TYR A 50 2.39 -0.08 -12.83
CA TYR A 50 1.58 0.46 -13.92
C TYR A 50 0.56 -0.58 -14.39
N ASP A 51 0.99 -1.84 -14.56
CA ASP A 51 0.10 -2.93 -14.97
C ASP A 51 -1.04 -3.14 -13.97
N TRP A 52 -0.76 -2.99 -12.67
CA TRP A 52 -1.78 -3.12 -11.63
C TRP A 52 -2.82 -2.01 -11.66
N MET A 53 -2.53 -0.89 -12.30
CA MET A 53 -3.46 0.23 -12.47
C MET A 53 -4.42 0.02 -13.64
N LEU A 54 -4.11 -0.91 -14.53
CA LEU A 54 -4.92 -1.23 -15.70
C LEU A 54 -5.95 -2.30 -15.33
N GLU A 55 -7.04 -2.34 -16.10
CA GLU A 55 -8.11 -3.32 -15.87
C GLU A 55 -7.83 -4.66 -16.58
N THR A 56 -6.58 -4.96 -16.88
CA THR A 56 -6.17 -6.20 -17.52
C THR A 56 -5.80 -7.24 -16.49
N GLU A 57 -6.25 -8.47 -16.69
CA GLU A 57 -5.87 -9.58 -15.83
C GLU A 57 -4.41 -9.96 -16.07
N SER A 58 -3.73 -10.16 -14.96
CA SER A 58 -2.38 -10.67 -14.90
C SER A 58 -2.38 -11.74 -13.80
N TYR A 59 -1.24 -12.26 -13.41
CA TYR A 59 -1.17 -13.20 -12.28
C TYR A 59 -1.51 -12.53 -10.93
N VAL A 60 -1.63 -11.22 -10.90
CA VAL A 60 -2.06 -10.44 -9.74
C VAL A 60 -3.29 -9.63 -10.13
N LYS A 61 -4.30 -9.59 -9.26
CA LYS A 61 -5.50 -8.78 -9.50
C LYS A 61 -5.13 -7.30 -9.60
N PRO A 62 -5.70 -6.56 -10.56
CA PRO A 62 -5.47 -5.12 -10.65
C PRO A 62 -5.99 -4.38 -9.41
N VAL A 63 -5.39 -3.23 -9.13
CA VAL A 63 -5.89 -2.33 -8.08
C VAL A 63 -7.23 -1.75 -8.52
N LYS A 64 -8.22 -1.79 -7.64
CA LYS A 64 -9.53 -1.22 -7.92
C LYS A 64 -9.52 0.30 -7.70
N ILE A 65 -10.42 1.00 -8.41
CA ILE A 65 -10.64 2.42 -8.17
C ILE A 65 -11.08 2.63 -6.72
N GLY A 66 -10.44 3.54 -6.02
CA GLY A 66 -10.70 3.82 -4.61
C GLY A 66 -9.82 3.04 -3.64
N GLU A 67 -9.08 2.05 -4.12
CA GLU A 67 -8.13 1.31 -3.28
C GLU A 67 -6.78 2.01 -3.20
N VAL A 68 -6.06 1.74 -2.10
CA VAL A 68 -4.67 2.19 -1.93
C VAL A 68 -3.81 1.56 -3.00
N MET A 69 -2.95 2.37 -3.61
CA MET A 69 -2.02 1.89 -4.63
C MET A 69 -1.06 0.87 -4.03
N ARG A 70 -0.90 -0.26 -4.71
CA ARG A 70 -0.06 -1.37 -4.26
C ARG A 70 1.41 -1.08 -4.51
N ALA A 71 2.26 -1.47 -3.56
CA ALA A 71 3.70 -1.40 -3.69
C ALA A 71 4.37 -2.48 -2.85
N ILE A 72 5.61 -2.80 -3.17
CA ILE A 72 6.46 -3.63 -2.33
C ILE A 72 7.29 -2.69 -1.46
N SER A 73 7.40 -3.00 -0.19
CA SER A 73 8.08 -2.12 0.76
C SER A 73 9.02 -2.87 1.69
N VAL A 74 9.96 -2.13 2.26
CA VAL A 74 10.70 -2.54 3.46
C VAL A 74 10.09 -1.77 4.62
N ALA A 75 9.70 -2.47 5.68
CA ALA A 75 8.99 -1.88 6.78
C ALA A 75 9.54 -2.33 8.14
N GLN A 76 9.27 -1.55 9.17
CA GLN A 76 9.61 -1.89 10.54
C GLN A 76 8.34 -2.07 11.37
N VAL A 77 8.30 -3.15 12.15
CA VAL A 77 7.19 -3.41 13.07
C VAL A 77 7.30 -2.40 14.22
N ILE A 78 6.24 -1.61 14.40
CA ILE A 78 6.19 -0.60 15.46
C ILE A 78 5.24 -1.00 16.59
N GLU A 79 4.33 -1.94 16.34
CA GLU A 79 3.40 -2.49 17.35
C GLU A 79 3.00 -3.89 16.90
N SER A 80 2.94 -4.86 17.82
CA SER A 80 2.60 -6.23 17.44
C SER A 80 1.75 -6.95 18.48
N GLU A 81 0.70 -7.59 17.99
CA GLU A 81 -0.10 -8.60 18.70
C GLU A 81 0.02 -9.97 18.00
N HIS A 82 1.16 -10.21 17.32
CA HIS A 82 1.42 -11.44 16.58
C HIS A 82 2.67 -12.13 17.12
N ASP A 83 2.60 -13.44 17.33
CA ASP A 83 3.67 -14.21 17.97
C ASP A 83 4.98 -14.23 17.19
N LYS A 84 4.90 -14.19 15.86
CA LYS A 84 6.07 -14.30 14.97
C LYS A 84 6.74 -12.98 14.65
N PHE A 85 6.05 -11.87 14.86
CA PHE A 85 6.56 -10.53 14.51
C PHE A 85 6.61 -9.67 15.76
N LYS A 86 7.76 -9.09 16.01
CA LYS A 86 8.01 -8.31 17.23
C LYS A 86 8.38 -6.89 16.87
N LYS A 87 8.05 -5.97 17.77
CA LYS A 87 8.42 -4.56 17.64
C LYS A 87 9.91 -4.42 17.36
N GLY A 88 10.24 -3.70 16.31
CA GLY A 88 11.61 -3.50 15.84
C GLY A 88 12.03 -4.39 14.70
N ASP A 89 11.28 -5.44 14.38
CA ASP A 89 11.59 -6.33 13.26
C ASP A 89 11.51 -5.58 11.93
N ILE A 90 12.41 -5.93 11.02
CA ILE A 90 12.44 -5.41 9.64
C ILE A 90 11.91 -6.49 8.71
N LEU A 91 10.98 -6.13 7.88
CA LEU A 91 10.35 -7.04 6.93
C LEU A 91 10.64 -6.68 5.49
#